data_5f7c671cf9c3b9741d02c430624b663d
#
_entry.id   5f7c671cf9c3b9741d02c430624b663d
#
_cell.length_a   1.000
_cell.length_b   1.000
_cell.length_c   1.000
_cell.angle_alpha   90.00
_cell.angle_beta   90.00
_cell.angle_gamma   90.00
#
_symmetry.space_group_name_H-M   'P 1'
#
loop_
_entity.id
_entity.type
_entity.pdbx_description
1 polymer ?
#
loop_
_entity_poly.entity_id
_entity_poly.type
_entity_poly.pdbx_seq_one_letter_code
_entity_poly.pdbx_strand_id
1 'polypeptide(L)'
;MLKIGEGSPVRWEAALVNEPNPDGGERYSYGVDSGTGSFMDADAAASLAPLVWKQSGDRDQFEEFCDRVLADMAKHSFGKHRAGDWANIPVNDQTGANVVVFSAGWGDGGYASFWGFDESRNVVRLVTDFALF
;
A
#
# COMPACT_ATOMS: atom_id res chain seq x y z
N MET A 1 2.33 8.94 -0.37
CA MET A 1 2.98 9.16 0.94
C MET A 1 1.95 9.02 2.05
N LEU A 2 2.24 8.21 3.05
CA LEU A 2 1.42 7.99 4.24
C LEU A 2 1.97 8.81 5.42
N LYS A 3 1.12 9.58 6.10
CA LYS A 3 1.47 10.25 7.36
C LYS A 3 1.26 9.27 8.52
N ILE A 4 2.30 9.04 9.33
CA ILE A 4 2.27 8.11 10.46
C ILE A 4 2.30 8.89 11.78
N GLY A 5 3.12 9.92 11.85
CA GLY A 5 3.28 10.77 13.05
C GLY A 5 3.21 12.24 12.72
N GLU A 6 3.25 13.04 13.79
CA GLU A 6 3.24 14.49 13.69
C GLU A 6 4.57 15.07 13.33
N GLY A 7 5.14 15.72 12.89
CA GLY A 7 6.48 16.19 12.57
C GLY A 7 6.80 16.10 11.08
N SER A 8 7.94 16.65 10.74
CA SER A 8 8.48 16.61 9.38
C SER A 8 9.69 15.68 9.35
N PRO A 9 9.83 14.86 8.31
CA PRO A 9 10.98 13.99 8.18
C PRO A 9 12.23 14.83 7.88
N VAL A 10 13.30 14.54 8.58
CA VAL A 10 14.64 15.12 8.36
C VAL A 10 15.62 14.09 7.81
N ARG A 11 15.24 12.80 7.84
CA ARG A 11 16.04 11.69 7.34
C ARG A 11 15.14 10.61 6.75
N TRP A 12 15.62 9.95 5.69
CA TRP A 12 14.95 8.84 5.03
C TRP A 12 15.83 7.60 5.04
N GLU A 13 15.24 6.45 5.33
CA GLU A 13 15.87 5.14 5.27
C GLU A 13 15.00 4.18 4.44
N ALA A 14 15.64 3.31 3.67
CA ALA A 14 14.92 2.31 2.89
C ALA A 14 14.13 1.37 3.80
N ALA A 15 12.87 1.13 3.47
CA ALA A 15 12.05 0.12 4.11
C ALA A 15 12.40 -1.24 3.50
N LEU A 16 13.11 -2.07 4.25
CA LEU A 16 13.50 -3.41 3.81
C LEU A 16 12.28 -4.33 3.80
N VAL A 17 12.17 -5.13 2.76
CA VAL A 17 11.22 -6.23 2.72
C VAL A 17 11.78 -7.37 3.56
N ASN A 18 11.09 -7.71 4.63
CA ASN A 18 11.52 -8.74 5.59
C ASN A 18 11.17 -10.16 5.11
N GLU A 19 11.48 -10.46 3.86
CA GLU A 19 11.31 -11.78 3.27
C GLU A 19 12.67 -12.36 2.84
N PRO A 20 12.87 -13.69 2.97
CA PRO A 20 14.07 -14.31 2.46
C PRO A 20 14.23 -14.03 0.96
N ASN A 21 15.34 -13.46 0.57
CA ASN A 21 15.69 -13.32 -0.84
C ASN A 21 16.43 -14.60 -1.28
N PRO A 22 15.87 -15.43 -2.19
CA PRO A 22 16.50 -16.66 -2.63
C PRO A 22 17.87 -16.45 -3.29
N ASP A 23 18.12 -15.26 -3.85
CA ASP A 23 19.38 -14.90 -4.49
C ASP A 23 20.41 -14.28 -3.53
N GLY A 24 20.04 -14.14 -2.24
CA GLY A 24 20.85 -13.44 -1.23
C GLY A 24 20.81 -11.93 -1.43
N GLY A 25 21.01 -11.19 -0.36
CA GLY A 25 20.98 -9.72 -0.33
C GLY A 25 19.69 -9.13 0.21
N GLU A 26 19.72 -7.83 0.43
CA GLU A 26 18.59 -7.07 0.96
C GLU A 26 17.61 -6.71 -0.16
N ARG A 27 16.32 -6.86 0.12
CA ARG A 27 15.25 -6.50 -0.80
C ARG A 27 14.68 -5.15 -0.42
N TYR A 28 14.78 -4.18 -1.33
CA TYR A 28 14.34 -2.79 -1.12
C TYR A 28 13.04 -2.44 -1.84
N SER A 29 12.49 -3.38 -2.60
CA SER A 29 11.26 -3.14 -3.38
C SER A 29 10.26 -4.26 -3.20
N TYR A 30 8.99 -3.89 -3.31
CA TYR A 30 7.90 -4.86 -3.46
C TYR A 30 7.39 -4.86 -4.90
N GLY A 31 6.86 -6.00 -5.33
CA GLY A 31 6.27 -6.13 -6.65
C GLY A 31 4.89 -5.52 -6.70
N VAL A 32 4.60 -4.78 -7.77
CA VAL A 32 3.27 -4.31 -8.12
C VAL A 32 2.84 -5.02 -9.39
N ASP A 33 1.72 -5.72 -9.31
CA ASP A 33 1.02 -6.35 -10.42
C ASP A 33 -0.39 -5.73 -10.48
N SER A 34 -0.92 -5.47 -11.65
CA SER A 34 -2.17 -4.71 -11.87
C SER A 34 -2.07 -3.18 -11.69
N GLY A 35 -0.87 -2.62 -11.59
CA GLY A 35 -0.65 -1.18 -11.51
C GLY A 35 -1.16 -0.54 -10.22
N THR A 36 -1.42 -1.33 -9.16
CA THR A 36 -1.88 -0.82 -7.87
C THR A 36 -0.97 -1.27 -6.73
N GLY A 37 -0.63 -0.35 -5.84
CA GLY A 37 0.03 -0.61 -4.57
C GLY A 37 -0.90 -0.36 -3.39
N SER A 38 -0.50 -0.78 -2.20
CA SER A 38 -1.28 -0.51 -1.00
C SER A 38 -0.41 -0.31 0.24
N PHE A 39 -0.97 0.41 1.22
CA PHE A 39 -0.49 0.44 2.60
C PHE A 39 -1.57 -0.13 3.51
N MET A 40 -1.17 -1.01 4.40
CA MET A 40 -2.03 -1.59 5.43
C MET A 40 -1.20 -2.00 6.64
N ASP A 41 -1.83 -2.07 7.80
CA ASP A 41 -1.22 -2.67 8.99
C ASP A 41 -1.43 -4.20 9.02
N ALA A 42 -0.87 -4.85 10.04
CA ALA A 42 -0.98 -6.30 10.19
C ALA A 42 -2.42 -6.78 10.42
N ASP A 43 -3.25 -5.98 11.10
CA ASP A 43 -4.65 -6.32 11.38
C ASP A 43 -5.48 -6.23 10.09
N ALA A 44 -5.23 -5.23 9.26
CA ALA A 44 -5.85 -5.13 7.94
C ALA A 44 -5.42 -6.28 7.03
N ALA A 45 -4.13 -6.62 7.01
CA ALA A 45 -3.62 -7.75 6.25
C ALA A 45 -4.25 -9.08 6.69
N ALA A 46 -4.36 -9.31 8.01
CA ALA A 46 -5.02 -10.49 8.56
C ALA A 46 -6.51 -10.57 8.18
N SER A 47 -7.20 -9.42 8.15
CA SER A 47 -8.60 -9.33 7.75
C SER A 47 -8.82 -9.60 6.25
N LEU A 48 -7.87 -9.20 5.41
CA LEU A 48 -7.93 -9.42 3.95
C LEU A 48 -7.45 -10.80 3.52
N ALA A 49 -6.54 -11.43 4.26
CA ALA A 49 -5.96 -12.71 3.89
C ALA A 49 -6.99 -13.81 3.55
N PRO A 50 -8.13 -13.97 4.27
CA PRO A 50 -9.16 -14.92 3.89
C PRO A 50 -9.82 -14.66 2.53
N LEU A 51 -9.89 -13.40 2.11
CA LEU A 51 -10.50 -13.02 0.83
C LEU A 51 -9.56 -13.33 -0.35
N VAL A 52 -8.24 -13.12 -0.13
CA VAL A 52 -7.23 -13.24 -1.19
C VAL A 52 -6.73 -14.68 -1.35
N TRP A 53 -6.56 -15.43 -0.25
CA TRP A 53 -5.86 -16.72 -0.24
C TRP A 53 -6.76 -17.95 -0.19
N LYS A 54 -8.08 -17.81 -0.01
CA LYS A 54 -8.98 -18.96 -0.07
C LYS A 54 -9.13 -19.46 -1.52
N GLN A 55 -8.44 -20.55 -1.83
CA GLN A 55 -8.56 -21.28 -3.11
C GLN A 55 -9.93 -21.89 -3.36
N SER A 56 -10.88 -21.77 -2.45
CA SER A 56 -12.18 -22.48 -2.53
C SER A 56 -13.32 -21.73 -1.85
N GLY A 57 -13.38 -20.44 -1.92
CA GLY A 57 -14.50 -19.77 -1.28
C GLY A 57 -14.79 -18.46 -1.96
N ASP A 58 -15.83 -17.96 -1.86
CA ASP A 58 -16.41 -16.65 -2.06
C ASP A 58 -15.61 -15.73 -2.99
N ARG A 59 -15.55 -16.12 -4.25
CA ARG A 59 -15.15 -15.23 -5.34
C ARG A 59 -15.96 -13.93 -5.28
N ASP A 60 -17.21 -14.04 -4.85
CA ASP A 60 -18.13 -12.92 -4.71
C ASP A 60 -17.63 -11.88 -3.67
N GLN A 61 -17.07 -12.30 -2.53
CA GLN A 61 -16.56 -11.37 -1.52
C GLN A 61 -15.30 -10.64 -1.99
N PHE A 62 -14.42 -11.31 -2.73
CA PHE A 62 -13.24 -10.67 -3.30
C PHE A 62 -13.63 -9.68 -4.40
N GLU A 63 -14.57 -10.06 -5.27
CA GLU A 63 -15.11 -9.16 -6.30
C GLU A 63 -15.80 -7.94 -5.68
N GLU A 64 -16.61 -8.13 -4.64
CA GLU A 64 -17.22 -7.01 -3.88
C GLU A 64 -16.18 -6.07 -3.27
N PHE A 65 -15.10 -6.63 -2.70
CA PHE A 65 -13.99 -5.81 -2.20
C PHE A 65 -13.33 -5.00 -3.33
N CYS A 66 -13.04 -5.62 -4.47
CA CYS A 66 -12.48 -4.95 -5.64
C CYS A 66 -13.41 -3.83 -6.15
N ASP A 67 -14.72 -4.09 -6.22
CA ASP A 67 -15.70 -3.09 -6.64
C ASP A 67 -15.74 -1.88 -5.69
N ARG A 68 -15.64 -2.12 -4.38
CA ARG A 68 -15.54 -1.04 -3.38
C ARG A 68 -14.27 -0.21 -3.58
N VAL A 69 -13.13 -0.86 -3.83
CA VAL A 69 -11.86 -0.18 -4.12
C VAL A 69 -12.01 0.71 -5.36
N LEU A 70 -12.52 0.15 -6.47
CA LEU A 70 -12.69 0.89 -7.72
C LEU A 70 -13.67 2.07 -7.57
N ALA A 71 -14.77 1.87 -6.86
CA ALA A 71 -15.75 2.92 -6.61
C ALA A 71 -15.19 4.05 -5.74
N ASP A 72 -14.33 3.74 -4.77
CA ASP A 72 -13.70 4.75 -3.92
C ASP A 72 -12.58 5.48 -4.67
N MET A 73 -11.75 4.77 -5.44
CA MET A 73 -10.73 5.37 -6.31
C MET A 73 -11.35 6.36 -7.30
N ALA A 74 -12.51 6.04 -7.86
CA ALA A 74 -13.21 6.92 -8.79
C ALA A 74 -13.62 8.28 -8.19
N LYS A 75 -13.84 8.34 -6.87
CA LYS A 75 -14.15 9.60 -6.15
C LYS A 75 -12.94 10.52 -6.01
N HIS A 76 -11.73 9.95 -6.07
CA HIS A 76 -10.46 10.65 -5.86
C HIS A 76 -9.63 10.75 -7.15
N SER A 77 -10.26 10.47 -8.30
CA SER A 77 -9.58 10.51 -9.60
C SER A 77 -9.25 11.94 -10.04
N PHE A 78 -8.01 12.18 -10.44
CA PHE A 78 -7.53 13.45 -10.97
C PHE A 78 -7.63 13.53 -12.52
N GLY A 79 -8.77 13.19 -13.09
CA GLY A 79 -9.02 13.37 -14.52
C GLY A 79 -8.75 12.12 -15.37
N LYS A 80 -8.23 12.30 -16.61
CA LYS A 80 -8.10 11.21 -17.60
C LYS A 80 -6.97 10.21 -17.32
N HIS A 81 -6.09 10.51 -16.38
CA HIS A 81 -4.95 9.67 -16.02
C HIS A 81 -5.17 9.12 -14.61
N ARG A 82 -5.05 7.81 -14.46
CA ARG A 82 -5.18 7.11 -13.17
C ARG A 82 -4.01 7.38 -12.20
N ALA A 83 -3.00 8.08 -12.63
CA ALA A 83 -1.90 8.49 -11.77
C ALA A 83 -2.41 9.42 -10.66
N GLY A 84 -2.31 8.95 -9.41
CA GLY A 84 -2.80 9.67 -8.24
C GLY A 84 -4.18 9.24 -7.73
N ASP A 85 -4.86 8.31 -8.40
CA ASP A 85 -6.09 7.71 -7.87
C ASP A 85 -5.77 6.90 -6.61
N TRP A 86 -6.62 7.04 -5.61
CA TRP A 86 -6.47 6.32 -4.36
C TRP A 86 -7.82 5.98 -3.74
N ALA A 87 -7.84 4.98 -2.87
CA ALA A 87 -8.98 4.58 -2.07
C ALA A 87 -8.55 4.33 -0.61
N ASN A 88 -9.45 4.52 0.33
CA ASN A 88 -9.28 4.15 1.73
C ASN A 88 -10.45 3.27 2.17
N ILE A 89 -10.21 1.97 2.27
CA ILE A 89 -11.25 0.97 2.48
C ILE A 89 -11.16 0.40 3.89
N PRO A 90 -12.16 0.60 4.75
CA PRO A 90 -12.28 -0.14 6.00
C PRO A 90 -12.43 -1.63 5.72
N VAL A 91 -11.64 -2.45 6.42
CA VAL A 91 -11.63 -3.92 6.27
C VAL A 91 -11.99 -4.65 7.57
N ASN A 92 -12.01 -3.93 8.69
CA ASN A 92 -12.49 -4.44 9.97
C ASN A 92 -13.10 -3.31 10.81
N ASP A 93 -14.41 -3.31 10.93
CA ASP A 93 -15.15 -2.27 11.67
C ASP A 93 -14.92 -2.33 13.19
N GLN A 94 -14.49 -3.47 13.72
CA GLN A 94 -14.25 -3.62 15.16
C GLN A 94 -12.92 -3.00 15.59
N THR A 95 -11.90 -3.13 14.76
CA THR A 95 -10.55 -2.60 15.04
C THR A 95 -10.31 -1.25 14.39
N GLY A 96 -11.12 -0.87 13.40
CA GLY A 96 -10.90 0.30 12.55
C GLY A 96 -9.80 0.09 11.52
N ALA A 97 -9.33 -1.17 11.34
CA ALA A 97 -8.31 -1.48 10.36
C ALA A 97 -8.77 -1.16 8.94
N ASN A 98 -7.88 -0.57 8.16
CA ASN A 98 -8.15 -0.12 6.80
C ASN A 98 -6.98 -0.40 5.86
N VAL A 99 -7.28 -0.43 4.58
CA VAL A 99 -6.27 -0.47 3.52
C VAL A 99 -6.35 0.79 2.69
N VAL A 100 -5.21 1.43 2.45
CA VAL A 100 -5.07 2.52 1.49
C VAL A 100 -4.51 1.95 0.20
N VAL A 101 -5.30 1.97 -0.86
CA VAL A 101 -4.92 1.49 -2.21
C VAL A 101 -4.65 2.70 -3.09
N PHE A 102 -3.67 2.61 -3.96
CA PHE A 102 -3.31 3.72 -4.86
C PHE A 102 -2.75 3.21 -6.18
N SER A 103 -2.93 3.98 -7.25
CA SER A 103 -2.33 3.68 -8.54
C SER A 103 -0.81 3.86 -8.49
N ALA A 104 -0.06 2.85 -8.93
CA ALA A 104 1.36 2.93 -9.18
C ALA A 104 1.58 3.63 -10.54
N GLY A 105 2.12 4.83 -10.56
CA GLY A 105 2.12 5.72 -11.70
C GLY A 105 2.56 5.10 -13.04
N TRP A 106 3.62 4.28 -13.07
CA TRP A 106 4.07 3.55 -14.26
C TRP A 106 3.39 2.18 -14.45
N GLY A 107 2.57 1.74 -13.49
CA GLY A 107 1.92 0.44 -13.54
C GLY A 107 2.72 -0.65 -12.84
N ASP A 108 2.84 -1.81 -13.49
CA ASP A 108 3.52 -2.98 -12.93
C ASP A 108 5.03 -2.75 -12.80
N GLY A 109 5.61 -3.26 -11.72
CA GLY A 109 7.04 -3.09 -11.48
C GLY A 109 7.46 -3.35 -10.03
N GLY A 110 8.74 -3.10 -9.75
CA GLY A 110 9.29 -3.13 -8.40
C GLY A 110 9.54 -1.73 -7.89
N TYR A 111 8.96 -1.38 -6.74
CA TYR A 111 9.01 -0.04 -6.17
C TYR A 111 9.59 -0.07 -4.75
N ALA A 112 10.49 0.86 -4.47
CA ALA A 112 11.08 0.99 -3.15
C ALA A 112 10.22 1.87 -2.24
N SER A 113 10.18 1.53 -0.95
CA SER A 113 9.57 2.36 0.08
C SER A 113 10.62 2.86 1.06
N PHE A 114 10.34 4.01 1.68
CA PHE A 114 11.26 4.68 2.59
C PHE A 114 10.52 5.15 3.84
N TRP A 115 11.15 4.90 5.00
CA TRP A 115 10.74 5.46 6.28
C TRP A 115 11.31 6.86 6.43
N GLY A 116 10.46 7.83 6.76
CA GLY A 116 10.87 9.19 7.12
C GLY A 116 10.89 9.36 8.63
N PHE A 117 12.02 9.82 9.15
CA PHE A 117 12.26 10.04 10.59
C PHE A 117 12.37 11.52 10.91
N ASP A 118 11.80 11.94 12.03
CA ASP A 118 12.00 13.27 12.60
C ASP A 118 13.38 13.41 13.31
N GLU A 119 13.65 14.60 13.87
CA GLU A 119 14.89 14.88 14.62
C GLU A 119 15.04 13.97 15.86
N SER A 120 13.95 13.53 16.45
CA SER A 120 13.89 12.61 17.59
C SER A 120 13.96 11.14 17.20
N ARG A 121 14.14 10.84 15.90
CA ARG A 121 14.17 9.48 15.33
C ARG A 121 12.84 8.73 15.41
N ASN A 122 11.73 9.41 15.56
CA ASN A 122 10.41 8.80 15.42
C ASN A 122 10.06 8.66 13.94
N VAL A 123 9.39 7.56 13.58
CA VAL A 123 8.83 7.39 12.25
C VAL A 123 7.63 8.33 12.10
N VAL A 124 7.69 9.21 11.12
CA VAL A 124 6.63 10.20 10.86
C VAL A 124 6.02 10.06 9.46
N ARG A 125 6.70 9.40 8.53
CA ARG A 125 6.20 9.17 7.15
C ARG A 125 6.62 7.80 6.62
N LEU A 126 5.82 7.30 5.68
CA LEU A 126 6.18 6.23 4.77
C LEU A 126 5.91 6.70 3.34
N VAL A 127 6.86 6.53 2.47
CA VAL A 127 6.77 6.91 1.05
C VAL A 127 7.12 5.71 0.19
N THR A 128 6.34 5.47 -0.85
CA THR A 128 6.78 4.62 -1.97
C THR A 128 7.18 5.52 -3.13
N ASP A 129 8.34 5.27 -3.68
CA ASP A 129 8.87 5.98 -4.84
C ASP A 129 8.52 5.23 -6.12
N PHE A 130 7.70 5.83 -6.97
CA PHE A 130 7.32 5.29 -8.27
C PHE A 130 8.24 5.76 -9.41
N ALA A 131 9.34 6.43 -9.10
CA ALA A 131 10.34 6.93 -10.04
C ALA A 131 9.71 7.75 -11.20
N LEU A 132 8.75 8.62 -10.87
CA LEU A 132 8.01 9.42 -11.87
C LEU A 132 8.77 10.67 -12.31
N PHE A 133 9.88 11.03 -11.65
CA PHE A 133 10.68 12.24 -11.88
C PHE A 133 12.15 11.89 -12.02
#